data_95d4048057d8a62552f1caa1c6e0b834
#
_entry.id   95d4048057d8a62552f1caa1c6e0b834
#
_cell.length_a   1.000
_cell.length_b   1.000
_cell.length_c   1.000
_cell.angle_alpha   90.00
_cell.angle_beta   90.00
_cell.angle_gamma   90.00
#
_symmetry.space_group_name_H-M   'P 1'
#
loop_
_entity.id
_entity.type
_entity.pdbx_description
1 polymer ?
#
loop_
_entity_poly.entity_id
_entity_poly.type
_entity_poly.pdbx_seq_one_letter_code
_entity_poly.pdbx_strand_id
1 'polypeptide(L)'
;MRIVGINRLIIKLILLFILFPTCNNNEKSYSKIPIIWKEINWNKYDGIKILEGRNNTLPINAWVAIINNNDPTIDIDVIVSDDLDRKETLSQFSTNNKATVVVNGGYFLMNKNPTEHVGLLYVNNQTISPALKSLIRNNKRYFTARGALGFLDNGDVDIAWVTSRNDSLFYFPEPVENSPDNPVNSFDFTKSLLWDVDDAIHAGPVLMHNGEIRITINEEVFFGSSIPKIHPRTAAGYRKNGELVLLVIDGRQVNSRGVDLMELAIIMKDLDCIEAINLDGGGSSAMVVDGKLINRPSGTSSQREVMSAIAISLRN
;
A
#
# COMPACT_ATOMS: atom_id res chain seq x y z
N MET A 1 -17.65 -91.77 19.51
CA MET A 1 -18.27 -90.78 18.57
C MET A 1 -18.05 -89.42 19.16
N ARG A 2 -17.06 -88.69 18.63
CA ARG A 2 -16.61 -87.39 19.16
C ARG A 2 -17.17 -86.29 18.29
N ILE A 3 -17.87 -85.31 18.91
CA ILE A 3 -18.40 -84.12 18.27
C ILE A 3 -17.34 -83.04 18.39
N VAL A 4 -16.95 -82.50 17.22
CA VAL A 4 -15.97 -81.46 17.09
C VAL A 4 -16.66 -80.10 17.28
N GLY A 5 -16.19 -79.29 18.24
CA GLY A 5 -16.70 -77.94 18.48
C GLY A 5 -16.07 -76.89 17.51
N ILE A 6 -16.95 -76.06 16.90
CA ILE A 6 -16.56 -74.95 16.01
C ILE A 6 -16.33 -73.69 16.85
N ASN A 7 -15.06 -73.24 16.90
CA ASN A 7 -14.66 -71.97 17.50
C ASN A 7 -15.10 -70.81 16.58
N ARG A 8 -16.02 -69.95 17.02
CA ARG A 8 -16.35 -68.70 16.37
C ARG A 8 -15.36 -67.60 16.78
N LEU A 9 -14.52 -67.21 15.85
CA LEU A 9 -13.63 -66.06 15.98
C LEU A 9 -14.43 -64.76 15.76
N ILE A 10 -14.62 -63.95 16.82
CA ILE A 10 -15.28 -62.65 16.74
C ILE A 10 -14.19 -61.64 16.43
N ILE A 11 -14.15 -61.15 15.18
CA ILE A 11 -13.32 -60.04 14.75
C ILE A 11 -14.00 -58.74 15.21
N LYS A 12 -13.45 -58.07 16.23
CA LYS A 12 -13.84 -56.72 16.62
C LYS A 12 -13.21 -55.74 15.64
N LEU A 13 -14.02 -55.18 14.76
CA LEU A 13 -13.64 -54.06 13.90
C LEU A 13 -13.55 -52.78 14.77
N ILE A 14 -12.36 -52.32 15.06
CA ILE A 14 -12.15 -51.02 15.72
C ILE A 14 -12.20 -49.95 14.64
N LEU A 15 -13.34 -49.22 14.55
CA LEU A 15 -13.42 -48.00 13.74
C LEU A 15 -12.60 -46.89 14.42
N LEU A 16 -11.45 -46.61 13.86
CA LEU A 16 -10.61 -45.48 14.27
C LEU A 16 -11.22 -44.20 13.63
N PHE A 17 -11.99 -43.42 14.40
CA PHE A 17 -12.42 -42.08 13.99
C PHE A 17 -11.20 -41.17 14.04
N ILE A 18 -10.60 -40.89 12.87
CA ILE A 18 -9.61 -39.81 12.71
C ILE A 18 -10.40 -38.51 12.69
N LEU A 19 -10.42 -37.81 13.83
CA LEU A 19 -10.87 -36.45 13.93
C LEU A 19 -9.79 -35.56 13.22
N PHE A 20 -10.07 -35.19 11.98
CA PHE A 20 -9.34 -34.09 11.36
C PHE A 20 -9.74 -32.80 12.11
N PRO A 21 -8.78 -32.04 12.63
CA PRO A 21 -9.11 -30.71 13.12
C PRO A 21 -9.58 -29.89 11.92
N THR A 22 -10.87 -29.55 11.88
CA THR A 22 -11.37 -28.51 10.99
C THR A 22 -10.70 -27.21 11.46
N CYS A 23 -9.72 -26.71 10.70
CA CYS A 23 -9.29 -25.33 10.83
C CYS A 23 -10.52 -24.46 10.58
N ASN A 24 -11.14 -23.98 11.64
CA ASN A 24 -12.08 -22.89 11.57
C ASN A 24 -11.25 -21.64 11.22
N ASN A 25 -11.07 -21.37 9.94
CA ASN A 25 -10.66 -20.07 9.46
C ASN A 25 -11.83 -19.12 9.77
N ASN A 26 -11.79 -18.47 10.92
CA ASN A 26 -12.62 -17.31 11.21
C ASN A 26 -12.13 -16.15 10.33
N GLU A 27 -12.35 -16.20 9.02
CA GLU A 27 -12.21 -15.05 8.15
C GLU A 27 -13.16 -13.97 8.69
N LYS A 28 -12.59 -12.86 9.13
CA LYS A 28 -13.40 -11.70 9.50
C LYS A 28 -14.15 -11.25 8.26
N SER A 29 -15.47 -11.45 8.25
CA SER A 29 -16.32 -10.96 7.16
C SER A 29 -16.44 -9.44 7.26
N TYR A 30 -15.90 -8.74 6.27
CA TYR A 30 -16.09 -7.30 6.11
C TYR A 30 -17.20 -7.04 5.10
N SER A 31 -18.03 -6.03 5.37
CA SER A 31 -19.05 -5.62 4.40
C SER A 31 -18.37 -5.01 3.18
N LYS A 32 -18.59 -5.56 1.99
CA LYS A 32 -18.06 -5.03 0.74
C LYS A 32 -18.52 -3.59 0.50
N ILE A 33 -17.65 -2.80 -0.10
CA ILE A 33 -17.99 -1.49 -0.65
C ILE A 33 -18.22 -1.67 -2.16
N PRO A 34 -19.48 -1.72 -2.62
CA PRO A 34 -19.78 -2.08 -4.00
C PRO A 34 -19.39 -0.95 -4.95
N ILE A 35 -18.17 -1.00 -5.48
CA ILE A 35 -17.71 -0.10 -6.54
C ILE A 35 -17.95 -0.77 -7.90
N ILE A 36 -18.63 -0.06 -8.79
CA ILE A 36 -18.81 -0.49 -10.18
C ILE A 36 -17.63 0.04 -10.98
N TRP A 37 -16.75 -0.86 -11.38
CA TRP A 37 -15.57 -0.55 -12.17
C TRP A 37 -15.86 -0.62 -13.66
N LYS A 38 -15.33 0.34 -14.41
CA LYS A 38 -15.38 0.40 -15.87
C LYS A 38 -14.01 0.74 -16.41
N GLU A 39 -13.51 -0.07 -17.34
CA GLU A 39 -12.26 0.22 -18.02
C GLU A 39 -12.40 1.49 -18.87
N ILE A 40 -11.42 2.38 -18.76
CA ILE A 40 -11.36 3.62 -19.54
C ILE A 40 -10.57 3.30 -20.83
N ASN A 41 -11.14 3.69 -21.99
CA ASN A 41 -10.45 3.61 -23.26
C ASN A 41 -9.40 4.74 -23.37
N TRP A 42 -8.18 4.42 -23.02
CA TRP A 42 -6.98 5.20 -23.30
C TRP A 42 -6.22 4.57 -24.47
N ASN A 43 -5.10 5.19 -24.86
CA ASN A 43 -4.11 4.44 -25.65
C ASN A 43 -3.83 3.15 -24.90
N LYS A 44 -4.18 2.02 -25.51
CA LYS A 44 -4.02 0.72 -24.85
C LYS A 44 -2.54 0.37 -24.87
N TYR A 45 -1.95 0.36 -23.69
CA TYR A 45 -0.65 -0.23 -23.47
C TYR A 45 -0.86 -1.64 -22.94
N ASP A 46 -0.24 -2.62 -23.58
CA ASP A 46 -0.23 -3.98 -23.04
C ASP A 46 0.41 -3.93 -21.64
N GLY A 47 -0.19 -4.64 -20.69
CA GLY A 47 0.28 -4.66 -19.31
C GLY A 47 -0.20 -3.50 -18.40
N ILE A 48 -0.92 -2.46 -18.91
CA ILE A 48 -1.49 -1.38 -18.11
C ILE A 48 -3.00 -1.29 -18.33
N LYS A 49 -3.78 -1.41 -17.26
CA LYS A 49 -5.24 -1.23 -17.27
C LYS A 49 -5.63 -0.05 -16.37
N ILE A 50 -6.45 0.86 -16.89
CA ILE A 50 -6.99 1.98 -16.11
C ILE A 50 -8.50 1.79 -15.99
N LEU A 51 -9.00 1.76 -14.75
CA LEU A 51 -10.42 1.64 -14.47
C LEU A 51 -10.92 2.88 -13.73
N GLU A 52 -12.11 3.34 -14.08
CA GLU A 52 -12.90 4.29 -13.29
C GLU A 52 -13.93 3.52 -12.46
N GLY A 53 -14.03 3.85 -11.19
CA GLY A 53 -14.94 3.23 -10.24
C GLY A 53 -15.94 4.20 -9.63
N ARG A 54 -17.18 3.78 -9.47
CA ARG A 54 -18.23 4.60 -8.86
C ARG A 54 -19.08 3.80 -7.90
N ASN A 55 -19.43 4.45 -6.78
CA ASN A 55 -20.50 4.01 -5.90
C ASN A 55 -21.44 5.20 -5.67
N ASN A 56 -22.71 5.08 -6.09
CA ASN A 56 -23.67 6.17 -5.97
C ASN A 56 -24.40 6.19 -4.62
N THR A 57 -24.50 5.05 -3.94
CA THR A 57 -25.14 4.94 -2.62
C THR A 57 -24.25 5.52 -1.53
N LEU A 58 -22.97 5.13 -1.55
CA LEU A 58 -21.91 5.74 -0.77
C LEU A 58 -21.09 6.58 -1.76
N PRO A 59 -21.26 7.94 -1.83
CA PRO A 59 -20.71 8.70 -2.93
C PRO A 59 -19.18 8.59 -2.96
N ILE A 60 -18.67 7.75 -3.90
CA ILE A 60 -17.27 7.48 -4.13
C ILE A 60 -17.00 7.51 -5.62
N ASN A 61 -16.01 8.30 -6.02
CA ASN A 61 -15.35 8.22 -7.32
C ASN A 61 -13.92 7.77 -7.11
N ALA A 62 -13.51 6.76 -7.84
CA ALA A 62 -12.18 6.14 -7.71
C ALA A 62 -11.58 5.85 -9.09
N TRP A 63 -10.27 5.81 -9.17
CA TRP A 63 -9.51 5.39 -10.35
C TRP A 63 -8.44 4.42 -9.90
N VAL A 64 -8.25 3.36 -10.68
CA VAL A 64 -7.22 2.37 -10.41
C VAL A 64 -6.43 2.10 -11.67
N ALA A 65 -5.10 2.09 -11.52
CA ALA A 65 -4.18 1.56 -12.50
C ALA A 65 -3.71 0.18 -12.02
N ILE A 66 -3.81 -0.82 -12.88
CA ILE A 66 -3.33 -2.19 -12.65
C ILE A 66 -2.21 -2.41 -13.65
N ILE A 67 -1.01 -2.67 -13.14
CA ILE A 67 0.23 -2.72 -13.90
C ILE A 67 0.82 -4.13 -13.79
N ASN A 68 1.06 -4.76 -14.93
CA ASN A 68 1.83 -6.00 -15.01
C ASN A 68 3.33 -5.68 -14.93
N ASN A 69 3.88 -5.65 -13.72
CA ASN A 69 5.30 -5.38 -13.48
C ASN A 69 6.24 -6.50 -13.96
N ASN A 70 5.71 -7.66 -14.39
CA ASN A 70 6.50 -8.70 -15.06
C ASN A 70 6.67 -8.43 -16.57
N ASP A 71 6.03 -7.39 -17.12
CA ASP A 71 6.20 -7.00 -18.51
C ASP A 71 7.53 -6.24 -18.65
N PRO A 72 8.50 -6.78 -19.43
CA PRO A 72 9.82 -6.16 -19.55
C PRO A 72 9.81 -4.80 -20.27
N THR A 73 8.68 -4.42 -20.86
CA THR A 73 8.51 -3.11 -21.50
C THR A 73 8.04 -2.02 -20.53
N ILE A 74 7.78 -2.37 -19.27
CA ILE A 74 7.30 -1.45 -18.24
C ILE A 74 8.42 -1.17 -17.23
N ASP A 75 8.64 0.11 -16.93
CA ASP A 75 9.45 0.58 -15.81
C ASP A 75 8.55 1.19 -14.75
N ILE A 76 8.91 0.97 -13.49
CA ILE A 76 8.23 1.53 -12.31
C ILE A 76 9.27 2.19 -11.44
N ASP A 77 9.16 3.51 -11.26
CA ASP A 77 10.14 4.31 -10.54
C ASP A 77 9.48 5.16 -9.43
N VAL A 78 10.23 5.39 -8.36
CA VAL A 78 9.97 6.51 -7.46
C VAL A 78 10.71 7.73 -8.00
N ILE A 79 9.97 8.78 -8.34
CA ILE A 79 10.54 10.02 -8.87
C ILE A 79 10.39 11.17 -7.88
N VAL A 80 11.33 12.10 -7.93
CA VAL A 80 11.45 13.25 -7.02
C VAL A 80 11.52 14.52 -7.84
N SER A 81 10.91 15.60 -7.35
CA SER A 81 10.97 16.90 -8.01
C SER A 81 12.39 17.46 -8.06
N ASP A 82 12.78 17.93 -9.24
CA ASP A 82 14.04 18.64 -9.52
C ASP A 82 13.90 20.16 -9.34
N ASP A 83 12.69 20.68 -9.08
CA ASP A 83 12.47 22.10 -8.86
C ASP A 83 13.16 22.60 -7.59
N LEU A 84 13.50 23.90 -7.56
CA LEU A 84 14.23 24.52 -6.45
C LEU A 84 13.48 24.40 -5.11
N ASP A 85 12.17 24.43 -5.13
CA ASP A 85 11.33 24.24 -3.94
C ASP A 85 10.99 22.77 -3.67
N ARG A 86 11.46 21.86 -4.53
CA ARG A 86 11.27 20.40 -4.49
C ARG A 86 9.81 19.97 -4.58
N LYS A 87 9.01 20.65 -5.39
CA LYS A 87 7.62 20.28 -5.63
C LYS A 87 7.23 20.49 -7.09
N GLU A 88 6.52 19.54 -7.65
CA GLU A 88 5.94 19.57 -8.99
C GLU A 88 4.53 19.01 -9.01
N THR A 89 3.73 19.40 -9.99
CA THR A 89 2.47 18.74 -10.28
C THR A 89 2.71 17.37 -10.93
N LEU A 90 1.77 16.44 -10.77
CA LEU A 90 1.91 15.12 -11.41
C LEU A 90 1.95 15.21 -12.94
N SER A 91 1.32 16.24 -13.54
CA SER A 91 1.43 16.48 -14.99
C SER A 91 2.83 16.92 -15.40
N GLN A 92 3.54 17.71 -14.58
CA GLN A 92 4.96 18.01 -14.80
C GLN A 92 5.82 16.75 -14.67
N PHE A 93 5.64 15.98 -13.58
CA PHE A 93 6.31 14.68 -13.44
C PHE A 93 6.09 13.76 -14.64
N SER A 94 4.84 13.63 -15.12
CA SER A 94 4.54 12.82 -16.31
C SER A 94 5.29 13.31 -17.55
N THR A 95 5.33 14.62 -17.78
CA THR A 95 5.99 15.21 -18.95
C THR A 95 7.50 15.11 -18.86
N ASN A 96 8.09 15.47 -17.71
CA ASN A 96 9.54 15.51 -17.51
C ASN A 96 10.15 14.10 -17.56
N ASN A 97 9.44 13.09 -17.05
CA ASN A 97 9.90 11.70 -17.01
C ASN A 97 9.33 10.84 -18.14
N LYS A 98 8.53 11.39 -19.06
CA LYS A 98 7.83 10.64 -20.12
C LYS A 98 6.99 9.48 -19.57
N ALA A 99 6.44 9.65 -18.38
CA ALA A 99 5.69 8.61 -17.70
C ALA A 99 4.24 8.55 -18.19
N THR A 100 3.78 7.34 -18.46
CA THR A 100 2.41 7.05 -18.91
C THR A 100 1.39 7.18 -17.78
N VAL A 101 1.73 6.66 -16.58
CA VAL A 101 0.89 6.77 -15.38
C VAL A 101 1.73 7.37 -14.25
N VAL A 102 1.17 8.34 -13.55
CA VAL A 102 1.81 8.95 -12.38
C VAL A 102 0.80 9.13 -11.26
N VAL A 103 1.13 8.69 -10.06
CA VAL A 103 0.38 8.97 -8.83
C VAL A 103 1.29 9.64 -7.80
N ASN A 104 0.72 10.41 -6.86
CA ASN A 104 1.49 11.03 -5.79
C ASN A 104 2.12 9.96 -4.87
N GLY A 105 3.29 10.30 -4.34
CA GLY A 105 4.06 9.44 -3.44
C GLY A 105 3.72 9.60 -1.96
N GLY A 106 4.76 9.69 -1.12
CA GLY A 106 4.66 9.73 0.33
C GLY A 106 4.42 11.12 0.91
N TYR A 107 4.43 11.18 2.25
CA TYR A 107 4.19 12.43 2.98
C TYR A 107 5.37 13.41 2.89
N PHE A 108 5.08 14.71 2.84
CA PHE A 108 6.07 15.77 2.80
C PHE A 108 5.63 17.00 3.60
N LEU A 109 6.58 17.88 3.93
CA LEU A 109 6.35 19.08 4.74
C LEU A 109 5.98 20.27 3.83
N MET A 110 4.69 20.40 3.52
CA MET A 110 4.16 21.43 2.59
C MET A 110 4.59 22.86 2.91
N ASN A 111 4.80 23.20 4.19
CA ASN A 111 5.12 24.55 4.64
C ASN A 111 6.62 24.85 4.66
N LYS A 112 7.47 23.90 4.23
CA LYS A 112 8.91 24.12 4.07
C LYS A 112 9.24 24.51 2.63
N ASN A 113 10.27 25.33 2.47
CA ASN A 113 10.83 25.69 1.18
C ASN A 113 12.38 25.74 1.28
N PRO A 114 13.12 24.83 0.61
CA PRO A 114 12.58 23.67 -0.13
C PRO A 114 11.88 22.69 0.78
N THR A 115 10.91 21.95 0.25
CA THR A 115 10.16 20.95 1.00
C THR A 115 11.03 19.74 1.37
N GLU A 116 10.60 18.99 2.39
CA GLU A 116 11.28 17.78 2.85
C GLU A 116 10.29 16.60 2.90
N HIS A 117 10.78 15.43 2.55
CA HIS A 117 10.01 14.19 2.69
C HIS A 117 9.89 13.76 4.17
N VAL A 118 8.80 13.15 4.55
CA VAL A 118 8.59 12.62 5.90
C VAL A 118 8.97 11.15 5.96
N GLY A 119 10.23 10.88 6.33
CA GLY A 119 10.81 9.55 6.38
C GLY A 119 11.50 9.14 5.09
N LEU A 120 11.66 7.83 4.87
CA LEU A 120 12.47 7.29 3.78
C LEU A 120 11.99 7.77 2.41
N LEU A 121 12.93 8.28 1.65
CA LEU A 121 12.85 8.45 0.21
C LEU A 121 14.19 7.95 -0.35
N TYR A 122 14.14 6.85 -1.04
CA TYR A 122 15.29 6.12 -1.58
C TYR A 122 15.07 5.92 -3.06
N VAL A 123 15.97 6.41 -3.89
CA VAL A 123 15.80 6.46 -5.35
C VAL A 123 17.12 6.11 -6.02
N ASN A 124 17.09 5.18 -6.95
CA ASN A 124 18.27 4.69 -7.67
C ASN A 124 19.39 4.28 -6.70
N ASN A 125 19.08 3.48 -5.70
CA ASN A 125 20.02 3.03 -4.68
C ASN A 125 20.65 4.16 -3.85
N GLN A 126 20.00 5.36 -3.76
CA GLN A 126 20.49 6.50 -3.01
C GLN A 126 19.46 7.02 -2.01
N THR A 127 19.90 7.30 -0.80
CA THR A 127 19.06 7.91 0.24
C THR A 127 18.91 9.41 -0.03
N ILE A 128 17.72 9.83 -0.49
CA ILE A 128 17.34 11.24 -0.64
C ILE A 128 16.84 11.80 0.69
N SER A 129 16.08 11.01 1.45
CA SER A 129 15.63 11.31 2.80
C SER A 129 15.72 10.06 3.67
N PRO A 130 16.27 10.13 4.88
CA PRO A 130 16.45 8.96 5.73
C PRO A 130 15.13 8.44 6.30
N ALA A 131 15.11 7.15 6.66
CA ALA A 131 13.98 6.54 7.33
C ALA A 131 13.65 7.24 8.66
N LEU A 132 12.37 7.44 8.92
CA LEU A 132 11.90 7.92 10.22
C LEU A 132 12.19 6.85 11.29
N LYS A 133 13.02 7.19 12.29
CA LYS A 133 13.37 6.24 13.37
C LYS A 133 12.50 6.39 14.61
N SER A 134 12.06 7.60 14.89
CA SER A 134 11.19 7.87 16.04
C SER A 134 10.44 9.17 15.85
N LEU A 135 9.34 9.32 16.58
CA LEU A 135 8.60 10.57 16.66
C LEU A 135 8.05 10.79 18.06
N ILE A 136 7.65 12.03 18.34
CA ILE A 136 7.00 12.40 19.61
C ILE A 136 5.50 12.52 19.37
N ARG A 137 4.71 11.83 20.21
CA ARG A 137 3.26 11.91 20.23
C ARG A 137 2.80 11.93 21.69
N ASN A 138 1.91 12.86 22.06
CA ASN A 138 1.41 13.00 23.44
C ASN A 138 2.56 13.04 24.48
N ASN A 139 3.63 13.80 24.20
CA ASN A 139 4.83 13.95 25.04
C ASN A 139 5.62 12.64 25.29
N LYS A 140 5.33 11.56 24.56
CA LYS A 140 6.10 10.32 24.61
C LYS A 140 6.85 10.14 23.29
N ARG A 141 8.07 9.58 23.34
CA ARG A 141 8.86 9.20 22.15
C ARG A 141 8.55 7.75 21.80
N TYR A 142 8.28 7.51 20.53
CA TYR A 142 7.99 6.21 19.96
C TYR A 142 9.05 5.91 18.90
N PHE A 143 9.76 4.79 19.01
CA PHE A 143 10.54 4.24 17.91
C PHE A 143 9.60 3.43 17.03
N THR A 144 9.58 3.73 15.75
CA THR A 144 8.67 3.09 14.80
C THR A 144 9.35 2.87 13.46
N ALA A 145 9.22 1.67 12.94
CA ALA A 145 9.43 1.39 11.53
C ALA A 145 8.10 1.67 10.82
N ARG A 146 8.11 2.61 9.88
CA ARG A 146 6.91 2.94 9.12
C ARG A 146 6.78 2.07 7.89
N GLY A 147 5.56 1.91 7.42
CA GLY A 147 5.28 1.27 6.16
C GLY A 147 5.99 2.00 5.03
N ALA A 148 6.61 1.23 4.16
CA ALA A 148 7.25 1.67 2.94
C ALA A 148 6.80 0.80 1.76
N LEU A 149 6.70 1.40 0.59
CA LEU A 149 6.58 0.74 -0.70
C LEU A 149 7.98 0.71 -1.30
N GLY A 150 8.42 -0.46 -1.74
CA GLY A 150 9.73 -0.67 -2.38
C GLY A 150 9.60 -1.38 -3.71
N PHE A 151 10.54 -1.09 -4.60
CA PHE A 151 10.69 -1.70 -5.91
C PHE A 151 12.07 -2.35 -5.99
N LEU A 152 12.11 -3.59 -6.45
CA LEU A 152 13.32 -4.40 -6.55
C LEU A 152 13.81 -4.46 -7.99
N ASP A 153 15.09 -4.74 -8.16
CA ASP A 153 15.79 -4.84 -9.47
C ASP A 153 15.11 -5.82 -10.45
N ASN A 154 14.47 -6.86 -9.92
CA ASN A 154 13.74 -7.86 -10.72
C ASN A 154 12.32 -7.43 -11.12
N GLY A 155 11.91 -6.20 -10.77
CA GLY A 155 10.56 -5.67 -10.99
C GLY A 155 9.54 -6.04 -9.91
N ASP A 156 9.92 -6.81 -8.88
CA ASP A 156 9.01 -7.14 -7.79
C ASP A 156 8.69 -5.89 -6.94
N VAL A 157 7.52 -5.92 -6.34
CA VAL A 157 7.04 -4.87 -5.43
C VAL A 157 6.94 -5.46 -4.04
N ASP A 158 7.42 -4.72 -3.05
CA ASP A 158 7.33 -5.11 -1.65
C ASP A 158 6.75 -3.99 -0.78
N ILE A 159 6.01 -4.37 0.26
CA ILE A 159 5.47 -3.46 1.27
C ILE A 159 5.87 -3.97 2.64
N ALA A 160 6.68 -3.19 3.34
CA ALA A 160 7.26 -3.61 4.61
C ALA A 160 7.33 -2.47 5.63
N TRP A 161 7.53 -2.79 6.91
CA TRP A 161 7.83 -1.82 7.97
C TRP A 161 9.34 -1.60 8.03
N VAL A 162 9.79 -0.41 7.63
CA VAL A 162 11.19 -0.14 7.30
C VAL A 162 11.83 0.90 8.24
N THR A 163 13.08 0.68 8.55
CA THR A 163 13.99 1.65 9.20
C THR A 163 15.36 1.60 8.53
N SER A 164 16.27 2.51 8.92
CA SER A 164 17.64 2.51 8.40
C SER A 164 18.68 2.48 9.53
N ARG A 165 19.81 1.81 9.28
CA ARG A 165 20.97 1.76 10.17
C ARG A 165 22.25 1.68 9.32
N ASN A 166 23.24 2.59 9.58
CA ASN A 166 24.52 2.60 8.87
C ASN A 166 24.35 2.51 7.34
N ASP A 167 23.54 3.40 6.78
CA ASP A 167 23.22 3.50 5.34
C ASP A 167 22.56 2.29 4.69
N SER A 168 22.21 1.28 5.50
CA SER A 168 21.46 0.11 5.04
C SER A 168 20.00 0.21 5.48
N LEU A 169 19.11 -0.31 4.63
CA LEU A 169 17.69 -0.43 4.92
C LEU A 169 17.40 -1.78 5.59
N PHE A 170 16.54 -1.75 6.59
CA PHE A 170 16.09 -2.94 7.31
C PHE A 170 14.58 -2.95 7.36
N TYR A 171 13.99 -4.09 7.07
CA TYR A 171 12.56 -4.30 7.28
C TYR A 171 12.29 -5.25 8.43
N PHE A 172 11.14 -5.08 9.05
CA PHE A 172 10.60 -5.99 10.06
C PHE A 172 9.47 -6.81 9.42
N PRO A 173 9.49 -8.15 9.51
CA PRO A 173 8.39 -9.00 9.02
C PRO A 173 7.07 -8.74 9.74
N GLU A 174 7.15 -8.25 10.98
CA GLU A 174 6.03 -7.82 11.81
C GLU A 174 6.24 -6.38 12.24
N PRO A 175 5.19 -5.56 12.39
CA PRO A 175 5.35 -4.17 12.80
C PRO A 175 5.89 -4.06 14.22
N VAL A 176 6.60 -2.98 14.51
CA VAL A 176 7.05 -2.66 15.87
C VAL A 176 5.82 -2.34 16.73
N GLU A 177 5.59 -3.11 17.80
CA GLU A 177 4.36 -3.09 18.60
C GLU A 177 4.24 -1.84 19.49
N ASN A 178 3.99 -0.68 18.87
CA ASN A 178 3.61 0.53 19.58
C ASN A 178 2.11 0.54 19.91
N SER A 179 1.76 1.18 21.00
CA SER A 179 0.39 1.61 21.30
C SER A 179 0.40 2.98 21.98
N PRO A 180 -0.73 3.72 22.05
CA PRO A 180 -0.77 5.04 22.65
C PRO A 180 -0.21 5.11 24.07
N ASP A 181 -0.35 4.02 24.84
CA ASP A 181 0.10 3.96 26.23
C ASP A 181 1.44 3.24 26.42
N ASN A 182 1.87 2.47 25.44
CA ASN A 182 3.07 1.65 25.52
C ASN A 182 4.03 1.94 24.34
N PRO A 183 4.88 2.99 24.43
CA PRO A 183 5.87 3.30 23.41
C PRO A 183 7.01 2.29 23.41
N VAL A 184 7.42 1.87 22.21
CA VAL A 184 8.69 1.16 22.03
C VAL A 184 9.83 2.18 22.09
N ASN A 185 10.87 1.89 22.87
CA ASN A 185 11.97 2.83 23.18
C ASN A 185 13.23 2.59 22.34
N SER A 186 13.32 1.47 21.63
CA SER A 186 14.44 1.14 20.74
C SER A 186 14.04 0.03 19.76
N PHE A 187 14.74 -0.07 18.63
CA PHE A 187 14.59 -1.20 17.73
C PHE A 187 15.35 -2.42 18.23
N ASP A 188 14.73 -3.58 18.11
CA ASP A 188 15.40 -4.88 18.23
C ASP A 188 15.77 -5.38 16.82
N PHE A 189 16.98 -5.04 16.36
CA PHE A 189 17.45 -5.39 15.03
C PHE A 189 17.67 -6.91 14.84
N THR A 190 17.59 -7.73 15.89
CA THR A 190 17.62 -9.20 15.73
C THR A 190 16.36 -9.74 15.06
N LYS A 191 15.29 -8.94 15.05
CA LYS A 191 14.00 -9.24 14.40
C LYS A 191 13.86 -8.63 13.01
N SER A 192 14.88 -7.95 12.52
CA SER A 192 14.87 -7.30 11.21
C SER A 192 15.76 -8.03 10.22
N LEU A 193 15.48 -7.82 8.94
CA LEU A 193 16.24 -8.33 7.81
C LEU A 193 16.70 -7.15 6.93
N LEU A 194 17.77 -7.35 6.16
CA LEU A 194 18.17 -6.38 5.15
C LEU A 194 17.08 -6.26 4.09
N TRP A 195 16.80 -5.04 3.70
CA TRP A 195 15.84 -4.73 2.64
C TRP A 195 16.58 -4.24 1.41
N ASP A 196 16.68 -5.11 0.43
CA ASP A 196 17.41 -4.87 -0.82
C ASP A 196 16.42 -4.42 -1.89
N VAL A 197 16.37 -3.12 -2.11
CA VAL A 197 15.46 -2.45 -3.06
C VAL A 197 16.23 -1.36 -3.79
N ASP A 198 15.83 -1.07 -5.03
CA ASP A 198 16.40 0.04 -5.82
C ASP A 198 15.73 1.36 -5.49
N ASP A 199 14.41 1.34 -5.37
CA ASP A 199 13.60 2.48 -5.01
C ASP A 199 12.71 2.16 -3.82
N ALA A 200 12.51 3.13 -2.91
CA ALA A 200 11.58 2.99 -1.81
C ALA A 200 11.03 4.32 -1.30
N ILE A 201 9.79 4.28 -0.83
CA ILE A 201 9.14 5.46 -0.30
C ILE A 201 8.34 5.14 0.97
N HIS A 202 8.63 5.85 2.08
CA HIS A 202 7.80 5.82 3.27
C HIS A 202 6.44 6.46 3.02
N ALA A 203 5.41 5.81 3.53
CA ALA A 203 4.06 6.35 3.58
C ALA A 203 3.33 5.81 4.82
N GLY A 204 2.29 4.99 4.66
CA GLY A 204 1.59 4.31 5.75
C GLY A 204 0.28 4.99 6.17
N PRO A 205 -0.49 4.32 7.02
CA PRO A 205 -0.16 3.00 7.54
C PRO A 205 -0.30 1.89 6.48
N VAL A 206 0.33 0.75 6.73
CA VAL A 206 0.03 -0.49 6.02
C VAL A 206 -1.44 -0.82 6.25
N LEU A 207 -2.12 -1.27 5.21
CA LEU A 207 -3.56 -1.55 5.20
C LEU A 207 -3.85 -3.05 5.18
N MET A 208 -3.01 -3.80 4.45
CA MET A 208 -3.12 -5.25 4.29
C MET A 208 -1.74 -5.88 4.39
N HIS A 209 -1.71 -7.07 4.95
CA HIS A 209 -0.53 -7.90 5.05
C HIS A 209 -0.90 -9.38 4.93
N ASN A 210 -0.19 -10.14 4.10
CA ASN A 210 -0.42 -11.56 3.84
C ASN A 210 -1.88 -11.90 3.44
N GLY A 211 -2.52 -11.05 2.62
CA GLY A 211 -3.89 -11.21 2.15
C GLY A 211 -4.97 -10.82 3.16
N GLU A 212 -4.59 -10.37 4.35
CA GLU A 212 -5.53 -9.98 5.40
C GLU A 212 -5.53 -8.46 5.64
N ILE A 213 -6.70 -7.91 6.00
CA ILE A 213 -6.80 -6.52 6.43
C ILE A 213 -6.10 -6.37 7.78
N ARG A 214 -5.01 -5.59 7.79
CA ARG A 214 -4.19 -5.30 8.96
C ARG A 214 -3.76 -3.84 8.96
N ILE A 215 -4.57 -2.97 9.54
CA ILE A 215 -4.31 -1.52 9.53
C ILE A 215 -3.46 -1.13 10.73
N THR A 216 -2.20 -0.78 10.52
CA THR A 216 -1.17 -0.57 11.55
C THR A 216 -1.09 0.88 12.06
N ILE A 217 -2.26 1.47 12.39
CA ILE A 217 -2.37 2.86 12.89
C ILE A 217 -1.55 3.07 14.17
N ASN A 218 -1.62 2.12 15.10
CA ASN A 218 -0.97 2.24 16.41
C ASN A 218 0.53 1.94 16.31
N GLU A 219 0.86 0.88 15.63
CA GLU A 219 2.22 0.39 15.44
C GLU A 219 3.09 1.43 14.71
N GLU A 220 2.53 2.09 13.71
CA GLU A 220 3.19 3.15 12.93
C GLU A 220 2.99 4.55 13.52
N VAL A 221 2.32 4.67 14.66
CA VAL A 221 2.12 5.92 15.42
C VAL A 221 1.34 6.98 14.61
N PHE A 222 0.29 6.56 13.91
CA PHE A 222 -0.67 7.46 13.25
C PHE A 222 -1.86 7.84 14.14
N PHE A 223 -1.97 7.26 15.33
CA PHE A 223 -3.01 7.64 16.30
C PHE A 223 -2.86 9.12 16.68
N GLY A 224 -3.98 9.76 17.06
CA GLY A 224 -4.02 11.19 17.37
C GLY A 224 -3.79 12.13 16.18
N SER A 225 -3.75 11.59 14.93
CA SER A 225 -3.70 12.36 13.69
C SER A 225 -5.05 12.32 12.96
N SER A 226 -5.18 13.11 11.89
CA SER A 226 -6.36 13.07 11.02
C SER A 226 -6.32 11.91 10.02
N ILE A 227 -5.20 11.22 9.85
CA ILE A 227 -4.99 10.20 8.83
C ILE A 227 -6.03 9.08 8.87
N PRO A 228 -6.48 8.55 10.03
CA PRO A 228 -7.51 7.51 10.03
C PRO A 228 -8.91 7.96 9.58
N LYS A 229 -9.16 9.27 9.48
CA LYS A 229 -10.49 9.82 9.15
C LYS A 229 -10.78 9.72 7.64
N ILE A 230 -12.01 10.06 7.25
CA ILE A 230 -12.46 10.11 5.84
C ILE A 230 -11.74 11.24 5.10
N HIS A 231 -11.02 10.87 4.02
CA HIS A 231 -10.26 11.78 3.15
C HIS A 231 -10.26 11.29 1.70
N PRO A 232 -9.90 12.16 0.72
CA PRO A 232 -9.35 11.68 -0.55
C PRO A 232 -8.14 10.79 -0.26
N ARG A 233 -7.96 9.72 -1.04
CA ARG A 233 -6.92 8.71 -0.78
C ARG A 233 -6.11 8.38 -2.02
N THR A 234 -4.85 8.07 -1.78
CA THR A 234 -4.01 7.31 -2.69
C THR A 234 -3.51 6.08 -1.95
N ALA A 235 -3.51 4.94 -2.60
CA ALA A 235 -2.99 3.69 -2.06
C ALA A 235 -2.23 2.93 -3.14
N ALA A 236 -1.24 2.17 -2.71
CA ALA A 236 -0.56 1.18 -3.53
C ALA A 236 -0.71 -0.20 -2.90
N GLY A 237 -0.69 -1.23 -3.72
CA GLY A 237 -0.71 -2.62 -3.28
C GLY A 237 -0.30 -3.53 -4.42
N TYR A 238 -0.12 -4.81 -4.14
CA TYR A 238 0.14 -5.78 -5.19
C TYR A 238 -0.67 -7.06 -5.01
N ARG A 239 -0.93 -7.72 -6.12
CA ARG A 239 -1.69 -8.97 -6.21
C ARG A 239 -0.77 -10.17 -6.07
N LYS A 240 -1.35 -11.34 -5.85
CA LYS A 240 -0.60 -12.59 -5.77
C LYS A 240 0.19 -12.94 -7.05
N ASN A 241 -0.26 -12.47 -8.19
CA ASN A 241 0.45 -12.65 -9.47
C ASN A 241 1.55 -11.59 -9.71
N GLY A 242 1.77 -10.70 -8.74
CA GLY A 242 2.77 -9.64 -8.78
C GLY A 242 2.25 -8.31 -9.32
N GLU A 243 1.08 -8.24 -9.98
CA GLU A 243 0.56 -6.97 -10.53
C GLU A 243 0.49 -5.86 -9.47
N LEU A 244 1.10 -4.71 -9.78
CA LEU A 244 0.99 -3.50 -8.98
C LEU A 244 -0.39 -2.86 -9.17
N VAL A 245 -1.01 -2.44 -8.08
CA VAL A 245 -2.30 -1.74 -8.04
C VAL A 245 -2.09 -0.37 -7.44
N LEU A 246 -2.35 0.69 -8.21
CA LEU A 246 -2.34 2.08 -7.77
C LEU A 246 -3.76 2.62 -7.76
N LEU A 247 -4.26 2.98 -6.61
CA LEU A 247 -5.64 3.44 -6.40
C LEU A 247 -5.67 4.89 -5.96
N VAL A 248 -6.53 5.70 -6.59
CA VAL A 248 -6.84 7.07 -6.17
C VAL A 248 -8.33 7.22 -5.96
N ILE A 249 -8.75 7.80 -4.84
CA ILE A 249 -10.14 8.07 -4.48
C ILE A 249 -10.30 9.56 -4.22
N ASP A 250 -11.19 10.19 -4.95
CA ASP A 250 -11.61 11.58 -4.71
C ASP A 250 -12.30 11.74 -3.36
N GLY A 251 -12.29 12.94 -2.83
CA GLY A 251 -13.02 13.21 -1.59
C GLY A 251 -13.31 14.67 -1.37
N ARG A 252 -13.98 14.99 -0.24
CA ARG A 252 -14.38 16.37 0.13
C ARG A 252 -15.29 17.03 -0.91
N GLN A 253 -16.09 16.24 -1.62
CA GLN A 253 -17.02 16.64 -2.67
C GLN A 253 -18.38 16.00 -2.44
N VAL A 254 -19.45 16.59 -3.00
CA VAL A 254 -20.80 16.06 -2.89
C VAL A 254 -20.92 14.68 -3.54
N ASN A 255 -20.25 14.48 -4.68
CA ASN A 255 -20.26 13.24 -5.46
C ASN A 255 -19.13 12.26 -5.08
N SER A 256 -18.24 12.64 -4.17
CA SER A 256 -17.20 11.77 -3.61
C SER A 256 -16.73 12.28 -2.25
N ARG A 257 -17.14 11.61 -1.19
CA ARG A 257 -16.78 12.02 0.18
C ARG A 257 -15.35 11.67 0.56
N GLY A 258 -14.79 10.70 -0.12
CA GLY A 258 -13.56 9.99 0.29
C GLY A 258 -13.88 8.77 1.14
N VAL A 259 -12.83 8.14 1.65
CA VAL A 259 -12.92 6.94 2.48
C VAL A 259 -12.00 7.03 3.70
N ASP A 260 -12.34 6.28 4.76
CA ASP A 260 -11.44 6.04 5.88
C ASP A 260 -10.45 4.89 5.55
N LEU A 261 -9.57 4.54 6.49
CA LEU A 261 -8.55 3.51 6.24
C LEU A 261 -9.14 2.10 6.17
N MET A 262 -10.24 1.82 6.89
CA MET A 262 -10.89 0.51 6.84
C MET A 262 -11.58 0.33 5.49
N GLU A 263 -12.31 1.33 5.03
CA GLU A 263 -12.94 1.33 3.72
C GLU A 263 -11.90 1.22 2.60
N LEU A 264 -10.77 1.92 2.73
CA LEU A 264 -9.66 1.82 1.78
C LEU A 264 -9.08 0.40 1.73
N ALA A 265 -8.86 -0.23 2.87
CA ALA A 265 -8.36 -1.61 2.97
C ALA A 265 -9.35 -2.62 2.35
N ILE A 266 -10.65 -2.45 2.57
CA ILE A 266 -11.70 -3.28 1.96
C ILE A 266 -11.66 -3.14 0.43
N ILE A 267 -11.51 -1.92 -0.10
CA ILE A 267 -11.43 -1.69 -1.53
C ILE A 267 -10.18 -2.32 -2.13
N MET A 268 -9.02 -2.23 -1.45
CA MET A 268 -7.78 -2.89 -1.90
C MET A 268 -7.92 -4.41 -1.88
N LYS A 269 -8.60 -5.00 -0.86
CA LYS A 269 -8.90 -6.42 -0.80
C LYS A 269 -9.85 -6.85 -1.93
N ASP A 270 -10.88 -6.05 -2.25
CA ASP A 270 -11.80 -6.30 -3.36
C ASP A 270 -11.12 -6.15 -4.75
N LEU A 271 -9.96 -5.48 -4.82
CA LEU A 271 -9.06 -5.42 -5.98
C LEU A 271 -8.04 -6.56 -6.01
N ASP A 272 -8.20 -7.61 -5.18
CA ASP A 272 -7.36 -8.80 -5.05
C ASP A 272 -5.92 -8.53 -4.57
N CYS A 273 -5.68 -7.41 -3.89
CA CYS A 273 -4.37 -7.15 -3.28
C CYS A 273 -4.12 -8.12 -2.11
N ILE A 274 -2.88 -8.60 -2.00
CA ILE A 274 -2.40 -9.36 -0.83
C ILE A 274 -1.62 -8.49 0.14
N GLU A 275 -1.01 -7.42 -0.36
CA GLU A 275 -0.37 -6.35 0.41
C GLU A 275 -0.91 -5.00 -0.04
N ALA A 276 -1.07 -4.04 0.87
CA ALA A 276 -1.48 -2.70 0.53
C ALA A 276 -1.01 -1.67 1.57
N ILE A 277 -0.72 -0.46 1.09
CA ILE A 277 -0.27 0.68 1.90
C ILE A 277 -1.02 1.95 1.50
N ASN A 278 -1.38 2.79 2.49
CA ASN A 278 -1.88 4.12 2.24
C ASN A 278 -0.71 5.07 1.95
N LEU A 279 -0.81 5.85 0.87
CA LEU A 279 0.14 6.90 0.50
C LEU A 279 -0.32 8.26 1.01
N ASP A 280 0.35 9.37 0.59
CA ASP A 280 -0.15 10.70 0.92
C ASP A 280 -1.52 10.94 0.29
N GLY A 281 -2.38 11.59 1.04
CA GLY A 281 -3.78 11.73 0.72
C GLY A 281 -4.26 13.19 0.62
N GLY A 282 -5.55 13.36 0.72
CA GLY A 282 -6.16 14.68 0.71
C GLY A 282 -6.02 15.38 -0.63
N GLY A 283 -5.49 16.61 -0.62
CA GLY A 283 -5.29 17.39 -1.86
C GLY A 283 -4.19 16.87 -2.76
N SER A 284 -3.32 15.97 -2.26
CA SER A 284 -2.27 15.32 -3.05
C SER A 284 -2.80 14.14 -3.86
N SER A 285 -3.97 13.56 -3.50
CA SER A 285 -4.53 12.37 -4.15
C SER A 285 -4.86 12.61 -5.61
N ALA A 286 -3.93 12.29 -6.50
CA ALA A 286 -4.10 12.54 -7.93
C ALA A 286 -3.49 11.41 -8.77
N MET A 287 -4.10 11.16 -9.93
CA MET A 287 -3.60 10.26 -10.96
C MET A 287 -3.59 10.98 -12.30
N VAL A 288 -2.43 10.94 -12.94
CA VAL A 288 -2.21 11.44 -14.30
C VAL A 288 -1.98 10.24 -15.21
N VAL A 289 -2.63 10.23 -16.37
CA VAL A 289 -2.45 9.24 -17.42
C VAL A 289 -2.23 9.97 -18.74
N ASP A 290 -1.16 9.65 -19.47
CA ASP A 290 -0.74 10.32 -20.70
C ASP A 290 -0.72 11.87 -20.55
N GLY A 291 -0.14 12.36 -19.46
CA GLY A 291 -0.05 13.81 -19.14
C GLY A 291 -1.35 14.46 -18.68
N LYS A 292 -2.47 13.73 -18.62
CA LYS A 292 -3.78 14.27 -18.25
C LYS A 292 -4.20 13.82 -16.84
N LEU A 293 -4.57 14.79 -16.00
CA LEU A 293 -5.20 14.52 -14.72
C LEU A 293 -6.58 13.88 -14.96
N ILE A 294 -6.79 12.68 -14.39
CA ILE A 294 -8.02 11.91 -14.62
C ILE A 294 -9.02 11.97 -13.48
N ASN A 295 -8.60 12.40 -12.29
CA ASN A 295 -9.47 12.57 -11.13
C ASN A 295 -9.63 14.07 -10.78
N ARG A 296 -10.37 14.38 -9.71
CA ARG A 296 -10.59 15.77 -9.24
C ARG A 296 -10.14 15.89 -7.78
N PRO A 297 -8.85 16.09 -7.51
CA PRO A 297 -8.33 16.16 -6.15
C PRO A 297 -9.10 17.17 -5.29
N SER A 298 -9.70 16.71 -4.21
CA SER A 298 -10.48 17.55 -3.28
C SER A 298 -11.51 18.47 -3.95
N GLY A 299 -12.11 18.07 -5.09
CA GLY A 299 -13.14 18.82 -5.79
C GLY A 299 -12.64 19.90 -6.74
N THR A 300 -11.34 20.04 -6.91
CA THR A 300 -10.74 21.02 -7.84
C THR A 300 -10.17 20.32 -9.08
N SER A 301 -10.02 21.07 -10.16
CA SER A 301 -9.28 20.62 -11.36
C SER A 301 -7.78 20.98 -11.28
N SER A 302 -7.38 21.76 -10.28
CA SER A 302 -5.97 22.11 -10.05
C SER A 302 -5.29 21.01 -9.27
N GLN A 303 -4.09 20.65 -9.70
CA GLN A 303 -3.22 19.73 -9.01
C GLN A 303 -2.47 20.45 -7.90
N ARG A 304 -2.26 19.76 -6.76
CA ARG A 304 -1.27 20.17 -5.77
C ARG A 304 0.09 19.73 -6.26
N GLU A 305 1.09 20.59 -6.10
CA GLU A 305 2.49 20.22 -6.23
C GLU A 305 2.87 19.27 -5.08
N VAL A 306 3.57 18.20 -5.42
CA VAL A 306 4.03 17.17 -4.48
C VAL A 306 5.54 16.96 -4.65
N MET A 307 6.19 16.44 -3.60
CA MET A 307 7.64 16.26 -3.60
C MET A 307 8.07 15.02 -4.39
N SER A 308 7.26 13.97 -4.37
CA SER A 308 7.58 12.67 -4.95
C SER A 308 6.36 12.03 -5.58
N ALA A 309 6.58 11.16 -6.54
CA ALA A 309 5.54 10.42 -7.23
C ALA A 309 6.01 8.98 -7.52
N ILE A 310 5.05 8.09 -7.82
CA ILE A 310 5.29 6.79 -8.43
C ILE A 310 4.95 6.93 -9.90
N ALA A 311 5.91 6.64 -10.76
CA ALA A 311 5.82 6.78 -12.21
C ALA A 311 5.90 5.42 -12.89
N ILE A 312 5.05 5.23 -13.89
CA ILE A 312 5.04 4.06 -14.76
C ILE A 312 5.39 4.54 -16.16
N SER A 313 6.49 4.03 -16.71
CA SER A 313 7.00 4.38 -18.03
C SER A 313 7.05 3.16 -18.94
N LEU A 314 7.08 3.39 -20.25
CA LEU A 314 7.33 2.34 -21.22
C LEU A 314 8.79 2.40 -21.68
N ARG A 315 9.47 1.25 -21.63
CA ARG A 315 10.80 1.11 -22.24
C ARG A 315 10.68 1.20 -23.76
N ASN A 316 11.48 2.06 -24.36
CA ASN A 316 11.57 2.19 -25.83
C ASN A 316 12.39 1.06 -26.44
#